data_9f2f1cab447c4d364e8b866fbba4e4d5
#
_entry.id   9f2f1cab447c4d364e8b866fbba4e4d5
#
_cell.length_a   1.000
_cell.length_b   1.000
_cell.length_c   1.000
_cell.angle_alpha   90.00
_cell.angle_beta   90.00
_cell.angle_gamma   90.00
#
_symmetry.space_group_name_H-M   'P 1'
#
loop_
_entity.id
_entity.type
_entity.pdbx_description
1 polymer ?
#
loop_
_entity_poly.entity_id
_entity_poly.type
_entity_poly.pdbx_seq_one_letter_code
_entity_poly.pdbx_strand_id
1 'polypeptide(L)'
;MRPRPPLTTFALSALLLAGCTNRIAQGDAAPLAPPDNSDRASSAPSTRVEVSGLPEWLRIRLADYDALPGPAAPRAVYEVPWRGGVAYYVQAGCCDQLDPLVDANGVLLCHPTGGFTGRGDGKCLEELPVVAHRREVWRHR
;
A
#
# COMPACT_ATOMS: atom_id res chain seq x y z
N MET A 1 -12.05 45.19 -30.80
CA MET A 1 -13.12 44.31 -31.30
C MET A 1 -12.57 42.90 -31.38
N ARG A 2 -13.01 41.99 -30.52
CA ARG A 2 -12.59 40.56 -30.52
C ARG A 2 -13.76 39.72 -30.96
N PRO A 3 -13.63 38.80 -31.91
CA PRO A 3 -14.71 37.89 -32.34
C PRO A 3 -14.97 36.82 -31.29
N ARG A 4 -16.26 36.52 -31.09
CA ARG A 4 -16.75 35.43 -30.22
C ARG A 4 -16.73 34.11 -30.99
N PRO A 5 -16.37 32.94 -30.37
CA PRO A 5 -16.50 31.63 -31.00
C PRO A 5 -17.95 31.13 -30.98
N PRO A 6 -18.35 30.25 -31.92
CA PRO A 6 -19.69 29.71 -32.02
C PRO A 6 -19.96 28.63 -30.98
N LEU A 7 -21.19 28.60 -30.49
CA LEU A 7 -21.77 27.56 -29.64
C LEU A 7 -21.94 26.26 -30.42
N THR A 8 -21.23 25.20 -30.03
CA THR A 8 -21.44 23.84 -30.52
C THR A 8 -22.46 23.12 -29.64
N THR A 9 -23.57 22.77 -30.24
CA THR A 9 -24.69 22.01 -29.65
C THR A 9 -24.26 20.54 -29.53
N PHE A 10 -24.18 20.02 -28.27
CA PHE A 10 -23.97 18.57 -28.01
C PHE A 10 -25.30 17.84 -28.04
N ALA A 11 -25.44 16.91 -28.96
CA ALA A 11 -26.55 15.99 -29.07
C ALA A 11 -26.45 14.90 -28.00
N LEU A 12 -27.55 14.72 -27.27
CA LEU A 12 -27.70 13.73 -26.20
C LEU A 12 -28.05 12.38 -26.85
N SER A 13 -27.11 11.42 -26.85
CA SER A 13 -27.37 10.03 -27.25
C SER A 13 -27.75 9.19 -26.05
N ALA A 14 -29.00 8.76 -25.97
CA ALA A 14 -29.50 7.82 -24.98
C ALA A 14 -29.09 6.39 -25.39
N LEU A 15 -28.26 5.72 -24.58
CA LEU A 15 -27.97 4.29 -24.68
C LEU A 15 -28.95 3.50 -23.82
N LEU A 16 -29.75 2.67 -24.46
CA LEU A 16 -30.63 1.66 -23.86
C LEU A 16 -29.77 0.48 -23.38
N LEU A 17 -29.73 0.25 -22.05
CA LEU A 17 -29.12 -0.94 -21.46
C LEU A 17 -30.14 -2.07 -21.43
N ALA A 18 -29.93 -3.09 -22.28
CA ALA A 18 -30.64 -4.36 -22.21
C ALA A 18 -30.11 -5.20 -21.04
N GLY A 19 -30.99 -5.48 -20.06
CA GLY A 19 -30.67 -6.33 -18.91
C GLY A 19 -30.61 -7.81 -19.32
N CYS A 20 -29.48 -8.47 -19.04
CA CYS A 20 -29.36 -9.92 -19.05
C CYS A 20 -29.72 -10.47 -17.67
N THR A 21 -30.93 -11.05 -17.55
CA THR A 21 -31.30 -11.84 -16.38
C THR A 21 -30.71 -13.24 -16.49
N ASN A 22 -29.67 -13.51 -15.70
CA ASN A 22 -29.06 -14.85 -15.59
C ASN A 22 -29.85 -15.65 -14.53
N ARG A 23 -30.70 -16.56 -14.98
CA ARG A 23 -31.35 -17.55 -14.10
C ARG A 23 -30.34 -18.63 -13.74
N ILE A 24 -29.86 -18.62 -12.51
CA ILE A 24 -29.09 -19.73 -11.95
C ILE A 24 -30.10 -20.77 -11.48
N ALA A 25 -30.01 -21.98 -12.05
CA ALA A 25 -30.78 -23.14 -11.61
C ALA A 25 -30.33 -23.52 -10.18
N GLN A 26 -31.30 -23.57 -9.25
CA GLN A 26 -31.13 -24.15 -7.93
C GLN A 26 -31.05 -25.66 -8.07
N GLY A 27 -29.84 -26.20 -7.91
CA GLY A 27 -29.66 -27.62 -7.68
C GLY A 27 -29.70 -27.88 -6.17
N ASP A 28 -30.65 -28.70 -5.74
CA ASP A 28 -30.74 -29.24 -4.37
C ASP A 28 -29.51 -30.10 -4.09
N ALA A 29 -28.52 -29.57 -3.39
CA ALA A 29 -27.42 -30.32 -2.80
C ALA A 29 -27.65 -30.42 -1.29
N ALA A 30 -27.76 -31.65 -0.78
CA ALA A 30 -27.90 -31.95 0.62
C ALA A 30 -26.78 -31.32 1.47
N PRO A 31 -27.05 -30.88 2.70
CA PRO A 31 -26.03 -30.26 3.55
C PRO A 31 -25.04 -31.33 4.02
N LEU A 32 -23.81 -31.26 3.49
CA LEU A 32 -22.67 -31.97 4.08
C LEU A 32 -22.28 -31.19 5.35
N ALA A 33 -22.29 -31.89 6.48
CA ALA A 33 -21.85 -31.38 7.76
C ALA A 33 -20.41 -30.84 7.64
N PRO A 34 -20.10 -29.66 8.21
CA PRO A 34 -18.74 -29.12 8.19
C PRO A 34 -17.83 -30.03 9.04
N PRO A 35 -16.59 -30.30 8.58
CA PRO A 35 -15.62 -31.00 9.44
C PRO A 35 -15.30 -30.09 10.63
N ASP A 36 -15.35 -30.71 11.80
CA ASP A 36 -15.01 -30.12 13.08
C ASP A 36 -13.51 -29.79 13.09
N ASN A 37 -13.15 -28.51 12.80
CA ASN A 37 -11.79 -27.98 12.84
C ASN A 37 -11.53 -27.27 14.16
N SER A 38 -11.90 -27.88 15.27
CA SER A 38 -11.73 -27.31 16.61
C SER A 38 -10.31 -27.36 17.16
N ASP A 39 -9.29 -27.79 16.40
CA ASP A 39 -7.93 -27.91 16.92
C ASP A 39 -6.89 -27.42 15.89
N ARG A 40 -6.90 -26.16 15.54
CA ARG A 40 -5.69 -25.52 15.01
C ARG A 40 -5.66 -24.01 15.31
N ALA A 41 -5.71 -23.68 16.59
CA ALA A 41 -5.13 -22.43 17.06
C ALA A 41 -3.61 -22.53 16.87
N SER A 42 -3.18 -22.46 15.60
CA SER A 42 -1.77 -22.21 15.28
C SER A 42 -1.49 -20.79 15.69
N SER A 43 -1.04 -20.62 16.93
CA SER A 43 -0.42 -19.38 17.40
C SER A 43 0.80 -19.13 16.53
N ALA A 44 0.59 -18.45 15.40
CA ALA A 44 1.69 -17.85 14.68
C ALA A 44 2.39 -16.93 15.69
N PRO A 45 3.71 -17.10 15.91
CA PRO A 45 4.43 -16.18 16.77
C PRO A 45 4.24 -14.78 16.19
N SER A 46 3.52 -13.91 16.89
CA SER A 46 3.55 -12.48 16.64
C SER A 46 4.99 -12.08 16.88
N THR A 47 5.78 -12.08 15.83
CA THR A 47 7.15 -11.55 15.87
C THR A 47 7.00 -10.07 16.16
N ARG A 48 6.95 -9.74 17.44
CA ARG A 48 7.11 -8.35 17.91
C ARG A 48 8.50 -7.96 17.48
N VAL A 49 8.59 -7.24 16.35
CA VAL A 49 9.86 -6.71 15.87
C VAL A 49 10.50 -5.96 17.02
N GLU A 50 11.73 -6.37 17.39
CA GLU A 50 12.52 -5.70 18.43
C GLU A 50 12.80 -4.26 18.00
N VAL A 51 11.99 -3.34 18.50
CA VAL A 51 12.11 -1.89 18.22
C VAL A 51 13.38 -1.31 18.85
N SER A 52 14.01 -2.05 19.77
CA SER A 52 15.21 -1.63 20.53
C SER A 52 16.44 -1.34 19.67
N GLY A 53 16.55 -1.93 18.47
CA GLY A 53 17.67 -1.72 17.54
C GLY A 53 17.47 -0.62 16.50
N LEU A 54 16.32 0.07 16.50
CA LEU A 54 16.04 1.11 15.51
C LEU A 54 16.64 2.47 15.93
N PRO A 55 17.04 3.31 14.95
CA PRO A 55 17.46 4.69 15.24
C PRO A 55 16.38 5.46 16.00
N GLU A 56 16.81 6.38 16.87
CA GLU A 56 15.88 7.14 17.70
C GLU A 56 14.88 7.97 16.89
N TRP A 57 15.35 8.63 15.85
CA TRP A 57 14.48 9.40 14.95
C TRP A 57 13.36 8.52 14.36
N LEU A 58 13.67 7.25 14.02
CA LEU A 58 12.68 6.34 13.47
C LEU A 58 11.66 5.91 14.53
N ARG A 59 12.10 5.61 15.75
CA ARG A 59 11.19 5.27 16.85
C ARG A 59 10.18 6.40 17.12
N ILE A 60 10.66 7.65 17.11
CA ILE A 60 9.79 8.84 17.26
C ILE A 60 8.80 8.88 16.09
N ARG A 61 9.28 8.72 14.86
CA ARG A 61 8.44 8.76 13.65
C ARG A 61 7.38 7.65 13.65
N LEU A 62 7.71 6.45 14.10
CA LEU A 62 6.76 5.34 14.19
C LEU A 62 5.64 5.64 15.21
N ALA A 63 5.98 6.27 16.34
CA ALA A 63 4.96 6.71 17.30
C ALA A 63 4.02 7.78 16.71
N ASP A 64 4.56 8.70 15.91
CA ASP A 64 3.74 9.67 15.16
C ASP A 64 2.79 8.95 14.18
N TYR A 65 3.27 7.92 13.49
CA TYR A 65 2.45 7.13 12.56
C TYR A 65 1.33 6.37 13.25
N ASP A 66 1.55 5.85 14.45
CA ASP A 66 0.52 5.19 15.25
C ASP A 66 -0.61 6.13 15.67
N ALA A 67 -0.32 7.44 15.75
CA ALA A 67 -1.31 8.46 16.07
C ALA A 67 -2.12 8.96 14.86
N LEU A 68 -1.74 8.60 13.63
CA LEU A 68 -2.43 9.03 12.42
C LEU A 68 -3.67 8.17 12.14
N PRO A 69 -4.75 8.74 11.59
CA PRO A 69 -5.88 7.95 11.09
C PRO A 69 -5.45 7.08 9.89
N GLY A 70 -6.04 5.89 9.74
CA GLY A 70 -5.65 4.86 8.79
C GLY A 70 -5.26 5.33 7.38
N PRO A 71 -6.07 6.16 6.68
CA PRO A 71 -5.72 6.62 5.34
C PRO A 71 -4.52 7.57 5.27
N ALA A 72 -4.20 8.25 6.38
CA ALA A 72 -3.09 9.20 6.47
C ALA A 72 -1.79 8.54 6.96
N ALA A 73 -1.89 7.38 7.63
CA ALA A 73 -0.74 6.63 8.09
C ALA A 73 -0.11 5.81 6.96
N PRO A 74 1.22 5.63 6.95
CA PRO A 74 1.86 4.64 6.09
C PRO A 74 1.30 3.23 6.36
N ARG A 75 1.42 2.34 5.40
CA ARG A 75 1.03 0.92 5.57
C ARG A 75 2.06 0.13 6.36
N ALA A 76 3.33 0.35 6.05
CA ALA A 76 4.44 -0.35 6.69
C ALA A 76 5.75 0.43 6.52
N VAL A 77 6.71 0.11 7.37
CA VAL A 77 8.10 0.57 7.26
C VAL A 77 9.01 -0.66 7.21
N TYR A 78 9.94 -0.65 6.27
CA TYR A 78 10.89 -1.73 6.07
C TYR A 78 12.32 -1.21 6.19
N GLU A 79 13.14 -1.94 6.93
CA GLU A 79 14.58 -1.80 6.82
C GLU A 79 15.07 -2.57 5.59
N VAL A 80 15.92 -1.94 4.81
CA VAL A 80 16.46 -2.50 3.57
C VAL A 80 17.97 -2.31 3.51
N PRO A 81 18.74 -3.30 3.02
CA PRO A 81 20.14 -3.09 2.72
C PRO A 81 20.26 -2.06 1.58
N TRP A 82 21.13 -1.07 1.76
CA TRP A 82 21.30 0.02 0.80
C TRP A 82 22.75 0.51 0.81
N ARG A 83 23.42 0.42 -0.35
CA ARG A 83 24.81 0.93 -0.57
C ARG A 83 25.81 0.55 0.52
N GLY A 84 25.78 -0.70 0.95
CA GLY A 84 26.67 -1.20 2.01
C GLY A 84 26.28 -0.78 3.44
N GLY A 85 25.14 -0.12 3.59
CA GLY A 85 24.54 0.25 4.88
C GLY A 85 23.08 -0.16 4.93
N VAL A 86 22.29 0.62 5.68
CA VAL A 86 20.88 0.43 5.92
C VAL A 86 20.11 1.68 5.51
N ALA A 87 18.96 1.50 4.88
CA ALA A 87 17.97 2.54 4.66
C ALA A 87 16.59 2.06 5.12
N TYR A 88 15.64 2.98 5.21
CA TYR A 88 14.28 2.69 5.62
C TYR A 88 13.31 3.11 4.50
N TYR A 89 12.59 2.12 4.00
CA TYR A 89 11.56 2.30 2.99
C TYR A 89 10.21 2.40 3.67
N VAL A 90 9.50 3.50 3.45
CA VAL A 90 8.18 3.77 4.02
C VAL A 90 7.14 3.57 2.95
N GLN A 91 6.31 2.55 3.09
CA GLN A 91 5.20 2.30 2.18
C GLN A 91 4.03 3.21 2.54
N ALA A 92 3.68 4.13 1.66
CA ALA A 92 2.60 5.09 1.86
C ALA A 92 1.23 4.41 2.08
N GLY A 93 0.35 5.12 2.74
CA GLY A 93 -0.97 4.61 3.14
C GLY A 93 -1.93 4.43 1.98
N CYS A 94 -1.93 5.34 1.04
CA CYS A 94 -2.88 5.39 -0.07
C CYS A 94 -2.28 5.95 -1.36
N CYS A 95 -2.79 5.39 -2.41
CA CYS A 95 -3.13 5.89 -3.74
C CYS A 95 -1.92 6.41 -4.54
N ASP A 96 -1.81 7.70 -4.70
CA ASP A 96 -0.82 8.39 -5.52
C ASP A 96 0.33 9.01 -4.71
N GLN A 97 0.41 8.65 -3.42
CA GLN A 97 1.52 9.09 -2.57
C GLN A 97 2.82 8.41 -2.99
N LEU A 98 3.90 9.17 -2.92
CA LEU A 98 5.24 8.63 -3.13
C LEU A 98 5.73 7.90 -1.88
N ASP A 99 6.41 6.79 -2.09
CA ASP A 99 6.99 5.96 -1.03
C ASP A 99 8.44 6.40 -0.75
N PRO A 100 8.72 7.12 0.35
CA PRO A 100 10.06 7.60 0.61
C PRO A 100 11.03 6.49 1.02
N LEU A 101 12.26 6.60 0.55
CA LEU A 101 13.43 5.88 1.02
C LEU A 101 14.32 6.88 1.76
N VAL A 102 14.61 6.61 3.03
CA VAL A 102 15.44 7.48 3.88
C VAL A 102 16.67 6.72 4.38
N ASP A 103 17.77 7.41 4.60
CA ASP A 103 18.98 6.78 5.10
C ASP A 103 18.90 6.46 6.62
N ALA A 104 19.98 5.92 7.17
CA ALA A 104 20.09 5.59 8.60
C ALA A 104 19.95 6.82 9.54
N ASN A 105 20.14 8.03 9.02
CA ASN A 105 20.01 9.29 9.76
C ASN A 105 18.64 9.96 9.57
N GLY A 106 17.77 9.38 8.75
CA GLY A 106 16.45 9.93 8.44
C GLY A 106 16.44 10.95 7.30
N VAL A 107 17.53 11.06 6.53
CA VAL A 107 17.61 11.94 5.37
C VAL A 107 16.96 11.26 4.16
N LEU A 108 16.07 11.97 3.50
CA LEU A 108 15.41 11.50 2.29
C LEU A 108 16.45 11.28 1.18
N LEU A 109 16.49 10.07 0.64
CA LEU A 109 17.33 9.70 -0.50
C LEU A 109 16.57 9.90 -1.82
N CYS A 110 15.41 9.28 -1.95
CA CYS A 110 14.56 9.32 -3.14
C CYS A 110 13.20 8.66 -2.83
N HIS A 111 12.34 8.57 -3.84
CA HIS A 111 11.08 7.82 -3.76
C HIS A 111 11.09 6.71 -4.82
N PRO A 112 11.46 5.47 -4.47
CA PRO A 112 11.64 4.39 -5.45
C PRO A 112 10.32 3.89 -6.05
N THR A 113 9.22 4.06 -5.35
CA THR A 113 7.89 3.61 -5.78
C THR A 113 6.81 4.61 -5.38
N GLY A 114 5.55 4.27 -5.65
CA GLY A 114 4.42 5.14 -5.38
C GLY A 114 4.22 6.21 -6.46
N GLY A 115 3.40 7.21 -6.13
CA GLY A 115 2.94 8.21 -7.08
C GLY A 115 1.95 7.64 -8.08
N PHE A 116 1.40 8.50 -8.95
CA PHE A 116 0.36 8.14 -9.91
C PHE A 116 0.75 6.99 -10.85
N THR A 117 2.02 6.88 -11.22
CA THR A 117 2.52 5.81 -12.12
C THR A 117 3.03 4.59 -11.38
N GLY A 118 3.15 4.62 -10.07
CA GLY A 118 3.77 3.59 -9.24
C GLY A 118 5.30 3.50 -9.36
N ARG A 119 5.92 4.37 -10.16
CA ARG A 119 7.37 4.32 -10.48
C ARG A 119 8.22 5.27 -9.65
N GLY A 120 7.64 5.87 -8.61
CA GLY A 120 8.33 6.84 -7.77
C GLY A 120 8.67 8.14 -8.49
N ASP A 121 9.74 8.80 -8.05
CA ASP A 121 10.18 10.11 -8.55
C ASP A 121 11.29 10.05 -9.61
N GLY A 122 11.73 8.84 -9.97
CA GLY A 122 12.81 8.62 -10.94
C GLY A 122 14.20 9.03 -10.47
N LYS A 123 14.37 9.39 -9.20
CA LYS A 123 15.65 9.83 -8.63
C LYS A 123 16.45 8.72 -7.97
N CYS A 124 15.83 7.58 -7.70
CA CYS A 124 16.54 6.41 -7.20
C CYS A 124 17.39 5.82 -8.31
N LEU A 125 18.71 5.83 -8.13
CA LEU A 125 19.66 5.27 -9.08
C LEU A 125 19.74 3.74 -9.03
N GLU A 126 19.20 3.15 -7.98
CA GLU A 126 19.20 1.72 -7.72
C GLU A 126 17.79 1.23 -7.44
N GLU A 127 17.50 0.00 -7.84
CA GLU A 127 16.23 -0.64 -7.51
C GLU A 127 16.18 -1.05 -6.04
N LEU A 128 15.00 -0.96 -5.44
CA LEU A 128 14.78 -1.50 -4.11
C LEU A 128 15.07 -3.00 -4.08
N PRO A 129 15.72 -3.50 -3.02
CA PRO A 129 15.87 -4.93 -2.81
C PRO A 129 14.54 -5.67 -2.89
N VAL A 130 14.55 -6.89 -3.38
CA VAL A 130 13.36 -7.76 -3.43
C VAL A 130 12.76 -7.92 -2.04
N VAL A 131 11.45 -8.17 -1.97
CA VAL A 131 10.71 -8.22 -0.70
C VAL A 131 11.34 -9.16 0.33
N ALA A 132 11.91 -10.29 -0.12
CA ALA A 132 12.58 -11.26 0.75
C ALA A 132 13.81 -10.69 1.51
N HIS A 133 14.39 -9.60 1.03
CA HIS A 133 15.53 -8.94 1.66
C HIS A 133 15.15 -7.71 2.47
N ARG A 134 13.85 -7.46 2.68
CA ARG A 134 13.34 -6.35 3.46
C ARG A 134 12.91 -6.87 4.82
N ARG A 135 13.38 -6.24 5.88
CA ARG A 135 12.92 -6.52 7.25
C ARG A 135 11.80 -5.54 7.61
N GLU A 136 10.58 -6.04 7.79
CA GLU A 136 9.50 -5.20 8.29
C GLU A 136 9.81 -4.78 9.73
N VAL A 137 9.84 -3.47 9.99
CA VAL A 137 10.12 -2.90 11.32
C VAL A 137 8.89 -2.29 11.96
N TRP A 138 7.85 -2.00 11.14
CA TRP A 138 6.58 -1.49 11.63
C TRP A 138 5.49 -1.68 10.57
N ARG A 139 4.25 -1.89 11.05
CA ARG A 139 3.05 -1.96 10.21
C ARG A 139 1.89 -1.25 10.92
N HIS A 140 1.15 -0.45 10.17
CA HIS A 140 -0.10 0.15 10.62
C HIS A 140 -1.14 -0.96 10.87
N ARG A 141 -1.90 -0.87 11.98
CA ARG A 141 -2.93 -1.85 12.40
C ARG A 141 -4.34 -1.35 12.12
#